data_462398fa31efd670d0ab23a498e097a9
#
_entry.id   462398fa31efd670d0ab23a498e097a9
#
_cell.length_a   1.000
_cell.length_b   1.000
_cell.length_c   1.000
_cell.angle_alpha   90.00
_cell.angle_beta   90.00
_cell.angle_gamma   90.00
#
_symmetry.space_group_name_H-M   'P 1'
#
loop_
_entity.id
_entity.type
_entity.pdbx_description
1 polymer ?
#
loop_
_entity_poly.entity_id
_entity_poly.type
_entity_poly.pdbx_seq_one_letter_code
_entity_poly.pdbx_strand_id
1 'polypeptide(L)'
;MYLVDTNVLSEARRGRSEARNWLRSVDPTTIYLSVVTLGEIMKGIALRLRTDAPAAAALTEWLERLRHDYRERILPISDLVALEWGRLAAERPRGMADALIAATAVVHQKIVVTRNTSDFADTRIPVINPWNL
;
A
#
# COMPACT_ATOMS: atom_id res chain seq x y z
N MET A 1 5.86 -13.27 -2.51
CA MET A 1 6.13 -11.84 -2.71
C MET A 1 5.05 -11.00 -2.05
N TYR A 2 5.36 -9.75 -1.77
CA TYR A 2 4.56 -8.92 -0.85
C TYR A 2 3.97 -7.72 -1.57
N LEU A 3 2.73 -7.39 -1.26
CA LEU A 3 2.11 -6.11 -1.62
C LEU A 3 2.00 -5.30 -0.33
N VAL A 4 2.78 -4.23 -0.24
CA VAL A 4 2.89 -3.44 0.98
C VAL A 4 1.86 -2.30 0.95
N ASP A 5 0.99 -2.27 1.96
CA ASP A 5 -0.02 -1.24 2.09
C ASP A 5 0.62 0.11 2.46
N THR A 6 -0.06 1.17 2.09
CA THR A 6 0.40 2.56 2.28
C THR A 6 0.76 2.86 3.73
N ASN A 7 -0.01 2.35 4.70
CA ASN A 7 0.25 2.61 6.12
C ASN A 7 1.62 2.10 6.58
N VAL A 8 2.06 0.95 6.08
CA VAL A 8 3.38 0.40 6.43
C VAL A 8 4.50 1.30 5.91
N LEU A 9 4.39 1.75 4.65
CA LEU A 9 5.36 2.67 4.06
C LEU A 9 5.40 4.01 4.80
N SER A 10 4.23 4.56 5.10
CA SER A 10 4.11 5.84 5.79
C SER A 10 4.67 5.79 7.21
N GLU A 11 4.37 4.71 7.95
CA GLU A 11 4.89 4.53 9.30
C GLU A 11 6.40 4.30 9.30
N ALA A 12 6.93 3.56 8.32
CA ALA A 12 8.37 3.40 8.17
C ALA A 12 9.05 4.74 7.90
N ARG A 13 8.46 5.57 7.04
CA ARG A 13 8.96 6.91 6.76
C ARG A 13 9.00 7.78 8.03
N ARG A 14 7.98 7.66 8.89
CA ARG A 14 7.92 8.38 10.17
C ARG A 14 8.88 7.82 11.23
N GLY A 15 9.57 6.74 10.93
CA GLY A 15 10.56 6.16 11.83
C GLY A 15 10.03 5.07 12.76
N ARG A 16 8.84 4.54 12.52
CA ARG A 16 8.28 3.44 13.35
C ARG A 16 9.09 2.19 13.15
N SER A 17 9.64 1.66 14.25
CA SER A 17 10.59 0.54 14.21
C SER A 17 10.00 -0.74 13.65
N GLU A 18 8.75 -1.06 13.98
CA GLU A 18 8.08 -2.27 13.51
C GLU A 18 8.01 -2.32 11.97
N ALA A 19 7.58 -1.22 11.35
CA ALA A 19 7.51 -1.13 9.89
C ALA A 19 8.90 -1.15 9.26
N ARG A 20 9.84 -0.40 9.80
CA ARG A 20 11.22 -0.37 9.30
C ARG A 20 11.90 -1.72 9.40
N ASN A 21 11.77 -2.39 10.54
CA ASN A 21 12.40 -3.68 10.77
C ASN A 21 11.84 -4.72 9.82
N TRP A 22 10.52 -4.72 9.60
CA TRP A 22 9.93 -5.64 8.65
C TRP A 22 10.47 -5.41 7.22
N LEU A 23 10.49 -4.16 6.75
CA LEU A 23 10.98 -3.83 5.41
C LEU A 23 12.45 -4.23 5.22
N ARG A 24 13.27 -4.10 6.26
CA ARG A 24 14.68 -4.52 6.24
C ARG A 24 14.86 -6.03 6.30
N SER A 25 13.85 -6.76 6.78
CA SER A 25 13.94 -8.22 6.97
C SER A 25 13.73 -9.02 5.69
N VAL A 26 13.25 -8.40 4.63
CA VAL A 26 12.92 -9.06 3.36
C VAL A 26 13.78 -8.50 2.22
N ASP A 27 13.94 -9.29 1.18
CA ASP A 27 14.64 -8.85 -0.03
C ASP A 27 13.80 -7.74 -0.70
N PRO A 28 14.38 -6.55 -0.95
CA PRO A 28 13.64 -5.44 -1.58
C PRO A 28 12.98 -5.81 -2.90
N THR A 29 13.56 -6.73 -3.67
CA THR A 29 13.00 -7.16 -4.96
C THR A 29 11.71 -7.96 -4.83
N THR A 30 11.35 -8.40 -3.62
CA THR A 30 10.10 -9.11 -3.35
C THR A 30 8.95 -8.18 -2.98
N ILE A 31 9.21 -6.87 -2.86
CA ILE A 31 8.24 -5.87 -2.45
C ILE A 31 7.60 -5.23 -3.67
N TYR A 32 6.27 -5.24 -3.70
CA TYR A 32 5.44 -4.61 -4.74
C TYR A 32 4.55 -3.56 -4.11
N LEU A 33 4.21 -2.55 -4.88
CA LEU A 33 3.28 -1.49 -4.48
C LEU A 33 2.09 -1.45 -5.45
N SER A 34 0.97 -0.92 -4.98
CA SER A 34 -0.18 -0.61 -5.85
C SER A 34 -0.09 0.84 -6.32
N VAL A 35 -0.59 1.12 -7.53
CA VAL A 35 -0.80 2.51 -7.98
C VAL A 35 -1.73 3.27 -7.04
N VAL A 36 -2.63 2.57 -6.32
CA VAL A 36 -3.50 3.18 -5.30
C VAL A 36 -2.66 3.83 -4.19
N THR A 37 -1.57 3.18 -3.79
CA THR A 37 -0.64 3.74 -2.80
C THR A 37 -0.06 5.07 -3.27
N LEU A 38 0.32 5.17 -4.55
CA LEU A 38 0.81 6.43 -5.11
C LEU A 38 -0.25 7.51 -5.01
N GLY A 39 -1.50 7.16 -5.34
CA GLY A 39 -2.63 8.07 -5.25
C GLY A 39 -2.91 8.54 -3.81
N GLU A 40 -2.84 7.62 -2.84
CA GLU A 40 -3.02 7.96 -1.43
C GLU A 40 -1.93 8.91 -0.92
N ILE A 41 -0.69 8.68 -1.32
CA ILE A 41 0.42 9.57 -0.97
C ILE A 41 0.21 10.95 -1.61
N MET A 42 -0.17 11.00 -2.88
CA MET A 42 -0.45 12.28 -3.57
C MET A 42 -1.59 13.04 -2.90
N LYS A 43 -2.65 12.34 -2.47
CA LYS A 43 -3.73 12.95 -1.69
C LYS A 43 -3.18 13.60 -0.42
N GLY A 44 -2.32 12.90 0.30
CA GLY A 44 -1.66 13.44 1.48
C GLY A 44 -0.82 14.68 1.19
N ILE A 45 -0.09 14.69 0.08
CA ILE A 45 0.69 15.84 -0.37
C ILE A 45 -0.22 17.04 -0.64
N ALA A 46 -1.28 16.83 -1.40
CA ALA A 46 -2.23 17.90 -1.74
C ALA A 46 -2.88 18.51 -0.50
N LEU A 47 -3.24 17.69 0.48
CA LEU A 47 -3.80 18.17 1.74
C LEU A 47 -2.78 18.94 2.57
N ARG A 48 -1.54 18.46 2.67
CA ARG A 48 -0.47 19.13 3.39
C ARG A 48 -0.09 20.46 2.78
N LEU A 49 -0.15 20.57 1.46
CA LEU A 49 0.19 21.82 0.77
C LEU A 49 -0.66 23.00 1.25
N ARG A 50 -1.88 22.72 1.74
CA ARG A 50 -2.78 23.76 2.26
C ARG A 50 -2.30 24.38 3.58
N THR A 51 -1.53 23.64 4.38
CA THR A 51 -1.17 24.03 5.75
C THR A 51 0.32 23.99 6.04
N ASP A 52 1.10 23.21 5.29
CA ASP A 52 2.53 22.99 5.57
C ASP A 52 3.26 22.67 4.26
N ALA A 53 3.65 23.72 3.54
CA ALA A 53 4.35 23.58 2.26
C ALA A 53 5.68 22.82 2.37
N PRO A 54 6.53 23.05 3.40
CA PRO A 54 7.76 22.27 3.56
C PRO A 54 7.50 20.78 3.76
N ALA A 55 6.48 20.39 4.53
CA ALA A 55 6.11 18.99 4.70
C ALA A 55 5.63 18.37 3.39
N ALA A 56 4.83 19.11 2.61
CA ALA A 56 4.38 18.67 1.30
C ALA A 56 5.56 18.44 0.34
N ALA A 57 6.57 19.32 0.35
CA ALA A 57 7.77 19.17 -0.46
C ALA A 57 8.57 17.92 -0.09
N ALA A 58 8.72 17.64 1.20
CA ALA A 58 9.41 16.44 1.67
C ALA A 58 8.68 15.16 1.25
N LEU A 59 7.34 15.15 1.33
CA LEU A 59 6.52 14.02 0.86
C LEU A 59 6.64 13.83 -0.65
N THR A 60 6.70 14.92 -1.40
CA THR A 60 6.87 14.86 -2.86
C THR A 60 8.20 14.20 -3.23
N GLU A 61 9.28 14.56 -2.57
CA GLU A 61 10.59 13.93 -2.79
C GLU A 61 10.55 12.43 -2.46
N TRP A 62 9.90 12.07 -1.36
CA TRP A 62 9.73 10.67 -0.97
C TRP A 62 8.93 9.89 -2.01
N LEU A 63 7.82 10.46 -2.51
CA LEU A 63 7.01 9.83 -3.56
C LEU A 63 7.84 9.58 -4.81
N GLU A 64 8.65 10.54 -5.24
CA GLU A 64 9.51 10.38 -6.41
C GLU A 64 10.55 9.27 -6.20
N ARG A 65 11.13 9.14 -5.00
CA ARG A 65 12.03 8.02 -4.69
C ARG A 65 11.31 6.68 -4.75
N LEU A 66 10.08 6.59 -4.22
CA LEU A 66 9.30 5.34 -4.32
C LEU A 66 9.02 4.98 -5.77
N ARG A 67 8.60 5.94 -6.58
CA ARG A 67 8.33 5.70 -8.00
C ARG A 67 9.57 5.23 -8.74
N HIS A 68 10.72 5.76 -8.43
CA HIS A 68 11.98 5.34 -9.02
C HIS A 68 12.42 3.95 -8.54
N ASP A 69 12.43 3.73 -7.23
CA ASP A 69 12.95 2.50 -6.63
C ASP A 69 12.07 1.28 -6.95
N TYR A 70 10.76 1.48 -7.06
CA TYR A 70 9.80 0.40 -7.32
C TYR A 70 9.23 0.41 -8.73
N ARG A 71 9.80 1.16 -9.67
CA ARG A 71 9.23 1.40 -11.01
C ARG A 71 8.79 0.14 -11.75
N GLU A 72 9.44 -0.98 -11.53
CA GLU A 72 9.12 -2.25 -12.17
C GLU A 72 8.20 -3.13 -11.34
N ARG A 73 7.86 -2.67 -10.13
CA ARG A 73 7.05 -3.42 -9.17
C ARG A 73 5.88 -2.60 -8.64
N ILE A 74 5.40 -1.64 -9.43
CA ILE A 74 4.17 -0.90 -9.15
C ILE A 74 3.06 -1.53 -9.98
N LEU A 75 2.09 -2.16 -9.30
CA LEU A 75 1.02 -2.91 -9.96
C LEU A 75 -0.14 -1.98 -10.29
N PRO A 76 -0.61 -2.01 -11.53
CA PRO A 76 -1.71 -1.15 -11.98
C PRO A 76 -3.07 -1.70 -11.55
N ILE A 77 -4.11 -0.88 -11.73
CA ILE A 77 -5.50 -1.33 -11.68
C ILE A 77 -5.86 -1.79 -13.10
N SER A 78 -5.67 -3.09 -13.35
CA SER A 78 -6.05 -3.72 -14.61
C SER A 78 -7.53 -4.01 -14.65
N ASP A 79 -8.03 -4.49 -15.78
CA ASP A 79 -9.40 -5.00 -15.90
C ASP A 79 -9.66 -6.12 -14.90
N LEU A 80 -8.74 -7.06 -14.74
CA LEU A 80 -8.88 -8.15 -13.78
C LEU A 80 -8.95 -7.64 -12.34
N VAL A 81 -8.13 -6.66 -11.99
CA VAL A 81 -8.17 -6.03 -10.66
C VAL A 81 -9.51 -5.33 -10.44
N ALA A 82 -10.00 -4.62 -11.45
CA ALA A 82 -11.28 -3.91 -11.36
C ALA A 82 -12.45 -4.89 -11.15
N LEU A 83 -12.45 -6.03 -11.87
CA LEU A 83 -13.48 -7.06 -11.71
C LEU A 83 -13.45 -7.68 -10.32
N GLU A 84 -12.25 -7.99 -9.81
CA GLU A 84 -12.10 -8.52 -8.46
C GLU A 84 -12.50 -7.50 -7.39
N TRP A 85 -12.17 -6.23 -7.60
CA TRP A 85 -12.65 -5.15 -6.73
C TRP A 85 -14.17 -5.15 -6.64
N GLY A 86 -14.86 -5.28 -7.77
CA GLY A 86 -16.33 -5.30 -7.81
C GLY A 86 -16.90 -6.46 -6.99
N ARG A 87 -16.30 -7.63 -7.08
CA ARG A 87 -16.70 -8.80 -6.29
C ARG A 87 -16.53 -8.58 -4.80
N LEU A 88 -15.38 -8.06 -4.38
CA LEU A 88 -15.09 -7.76 -2.98
C LEU A 88 -16.01 -6.68 -2.43
N ALA A 89 -16.27 -5.63 -3.21
CA ALA A 89 -17.13 -4.53 -2.81
C ALA A 89 -18.59 -4.97 -2.62
N ALA A 90 -19.03 -5.99 -3.37
CA ALA A 90 -20.39 -6.54 -3.25
C ALA A 90 -20.58 -7.40 -2.01
N GLU A 91 -19.51 -8.00 -1.48
CA GLU A 91 -19.60 -8.89 -0.31
C GLU A 91 -19.92 -8.14 0.99
N ARG A 92 -19.35 -6.97 1.16
CA ARG A 92 -19.62 -6.07 2.31
C ARG A 92 -19.09 -4.67 2.01
N PRO A 93 -19.53 -3.64 2.78
CA PRO A 93 -18.95 -2.30 2.66
C PRO A 93 -17.45 -2.32 2.98
N ARG A 94 -16.66 -1.67 2.13
CA ARG A 94 -15.20 -1.57 2.24
C ARG A 94 -14.76 -0.18 1.81
N GLY A 95 -13.67 0.32 2.36
CA GLY A 95 -12.99 1.48 1.80
C GLY A 95 -12.51 1.16 0.38
N MET A 96 -12.68 2.11 -0.54
CA MET A 96 -12.33 1.88 -1.94
C MET A 96 -10.85 1.54 -2.11
N ALA A 97 -9.96 2.29 -1.47
CA ALA A 97 -8.52 2.06 -1.56
C ALA A 97 -8.15 0.68 -1.02
N ASP A 98 -8.67 0.29 0.14
CA ASP A 98 -8.39 -1.02 0.73
C ASP A 98 -8.89 -2.16 -0.15
N ALA A 99 -10.08 -2.01 -0.71
CA ALA A 99 -10.66 -3.01 -1.61
C ALA A 99 -9.84 -3.15 -2.91
N LEU A 100 -9.35 -2.05 -3.46
CA LEU A 100 -8.50 -2.07 -4.66
C LEU A 100 -7.14 -2.71 -4.38
N ILE A 101 -6.54 -2.44 -3.23
CA ILE A 101 -5.29 -3.08 -2.82
C ILE A 101 -5.52 -4.58 -2.62
N ALA A 102 -6.60 -4.97 -1.94
CA ALA A 102 -6.96 -6.37 -1.77
C ALA A 102 -7.16 -7.08 -3.11
N ALA A 103 -7.90 -6.47 -4.02
CA ALA A 103 -8.13 -7.00 -5.36
C ALA A 103 -6.82 -7.19 -6.13
N THR A 104 -5.91 -6.24 -6.03
CA THR A 104 -4.58 -6.33 -6.64
C THR A 104 -3.82 -7.53 -6.09
N ALA A 105 -3.85 -7.73 -4.78
CA ALA A 105 -3.17 -8.85 -4.13
C ALA A 105 -3.78 -10.20 -4.56
N VAL A 106 -5.10 -10.28 -4.67
CA VAL A 106 -5.78 -11.49 -5.14
C VAL A 106 -5.34 -11.85 -6.56
N VAL A 107 -5.41 -10.89 -7.47
CA VAL A 107 -5.09 -11.12 -8.89
C VAL A 107 -3.63 -11.51 -9.07
N HIS A 108 -2.72 -10.89 -8.35
CA HIS A 108 -1.29 -11.13 -8.47
C HIS A 108 -0.74 -12.14 -7.45
N GLN A 109 -1.62 -12.74 -6.63
CA GLN A 109 -1.24 -13.76 -5.64
C GLN A 109 -0.14 -13.29 -4.70
N LYS A 110 -0.30 -12.08 -4.14
CA LYS A 110 0.64 -11.47 -3.22
C LYS A 110 0.17 -11.61 -1.78
N ILE A 111 1.13 -11.58 -0.86
CA ILE A 111 0.86 -11.45 0.57
C ILE A 111 0.72 -9.96 0.87
N VAL A 112 -0.40 -9.56 1.48
CA VAL A 112 -0.59 -8.15 1.88
C VAL A 112 0.12 -7.91 3.20
N VAL A 113 0.90 -6.83 3.25
CA VAL A 113 1.57 -6.37 4.46
C VAL A 113 0.89 -5.08 4.90
N THR A 114 0.19 -5.13 6.03
CA THR A 114 -0.66 -4.02 6.49
C THR A 114 -0.81 -4.02 7.99
N ARG A 115 -1.06 -2.84 8.56
CA ARG A 115 -1.47 -2.70 9.95
C ARG A 115 -2.97 -2.99 10.13
N ASN A 116 -3.78 -2.74 9.10
CA ASN A 116 -5.24 -2.83 9.13
C ASN A 116 -5.72 -4.22 8.68
N THR A 117 -5.38 -5.24 9.43
CA THR A 117 -5.65 -6.63 9.04
C THR A 117 -7.13 -6.94 8.89
N SER A 118 -8.00 -6.28 9.64
CA SER A 118 -9.45 -6.50 9.56
C SER A 118 -10.03 -6.16 8.18
N ASP A 119 -9.41 -5.21 7.47
CA ASP A 119 -9.87 -4.80 6.13
C ASP A 119 -9.59 -5.88 5.08
N PHE A 120 -8.70 -6.81 5.38
CA PHE A 120 -8.26 -7.87 4.45
C PHE A 120 -8.60 -9.29 4.93
N ALA A 121 -9.14 -9.45 6.15
CA ALA A 121 -9.27 -10.74 6.82
C ALA A 121 -10.14 -11.76 6.06
N ASP A 122 -11.11 -11.30 5.27
CA ASP A 122 -12.05 -12.14 4.54
C ASP A 122 -11.78 -12.20 3.03
N THR A 123 -10.60 -11.77 2.58
CA THR A 123 -10.28 -11.69 1.16
C THR A 123 -9.55 -12.91 0.63
N ARG A 124 -9.30 -13.91 1.47
CA ARG A 124 -8.61 -15.19 1.14
C ARG A 124 -7.14 -15.02 0.76
N ILE A 125 -6.57 -13.87 0.95
CA ILE A 125 -5.13 -13.64 0.75
C ILE A 125 -4.40 -13.69 2.09
N PRO A 126 -3.14 -14.15 2.10
CA PRO A 126 -2.34 -14.08 3.31
C PRO A 126 -2.07 -12.63 3.71
N VAL A 127 -2.08 -12.36 5.00
CA VAL A 127 -1.86 -11.03 5.53
C VAL A 127 -0.78 -11.09 6.61
N ILE A 128 0.16 -10.15 6.56
CA ILE A 128 1.18 -9.96 7.57
C ILE A 128 0.98 -8.60 8.21
N ASN A 129 0.97 -8.55 9.53
CA ASN A 129 0.99 -7.30 10.28
C ASN A 129 2.36 -7.15 10.96
N PRO A 130 3.21 -6.20 10.53
CA PRO A 130 4.55 -6.00 11.11
C PRO A 130 4.53 -5.68 12.60
N TRP A 131 3.41 -5.17 13.13
CA TRP A 131 3.28 -4.84 14.56
C TRP A 131 2.95 -6.03 15.44
N ASN A 132 2.59 -7.18 14.84
CA ASN A 132 2.19 -8.38 15.57
C ASN A 132 3.10 -9.58 15.30
N LEU A 133 4.35 -9.35 14.98
CA LEU A 133 5.32 -10.41 14.74
C LEU A 133 6.00 -10.86 16.04
#